data_e218e3849e41a6f50b00ab7559ef0d69
#
_entry.id   e218e3849e41a6f50b00ab7559ef0d69
#
_cell.length_a   1.000
_cell.length_b   1.000
_cell.length_c   1.000
_cell.angle_alpha   90.00
_cell.angle_beta   90.00
_cell.angle_gamma   90.00
#
_symmetry.space_group_name_H-M   'P 1'
#
loop_
_entity.id
_entity.type
_entity.pdbx_description
1 polymer ?
#
loop_
_entity_poly.entity_id
_entity_poly.type
_entity_poly.pdbx_seq_one_letter_code
_entity_poly.pdbx_strand_id
1 'polypeptide(L)'
;MPIVLQINTPELCVWKMDESPEELAALLDDASLYEEELQGFRSEARRKEKLTTFVLLNKMLGHDAILLHKESGAPYLPNESHEISISHTKGFAAVALSSGKGRVAVDIEYRSDRVYGIRHRFLSSEEVAFIDPMNEVSHLLICWCAKETLYKVIDLREVDFIRHLHIRPFPYAEKGEIEVYETRTETEQSFRLKFQVHDQYTIVWFGE
;
A
#
# COMPACT_ATOMS: atom_id res chain seq x y z
N MET A 1 8.68 20.04 1.01
CA MET A 1 8.05 19.01 1.86
C MET A 1 7.88 17.75 1.04
N PRO A 2 8.26 16.59 1.52
CA PRO A 2 8.36 15.36 0.72
C PRO A 2 7.02 14.63 0.48
N ILE A 3 5.86 15.14 0.93
CA ILE A 3 4.57 14.61 0.52
C ILE A 3 4.37 14.92 -0.97
N VAL A 4 4.30 13.87 -1.80
CA VAL A 4 4.20 13.95 -3.26
C VAL A 4 2.81 13.62 -3.78
N LEU A 5 1.95 13.02 -2.94
CA LEU A 5 0.55 12.78 -3.22
C LEU A 5 -0.26 12.91 -1.93
N GLN A 6 -1.43 13.55 -2.02
CA GLN A 6 -2.41 13.62 -0.94
C GLN A 6 -3.81 13.46 -1.52
N ILE A 7 -4.61 12.56 -0.92
CA ILE A 7 -6.00 12.27 -1.25
C ILE A 7 -6.82 12.41 0.04
N ASN A 8 -8.02 12.97 -0.06
CA ASN A 8 -8.83 13.28 1.13
C ASN A 8 -9.84 12.17 1.48
N THR A 9 -10.18 11.29 0.53
CA THR A 9 -11.15 10.22 0.78
C THR A 9 -10.77 8.95 0.01
N PRO A 10 -10.26 7.91 0.72
CA PRO A 10 -9.79 7.94 2.11
C PRO A 10 -8.67 8.96 2.29
N GLU A 11 -8.31 9.30 3.52
CA GLU A 11 -7.14 10.13 3.75
C GLU A 11 -5.89 9.30 3.43
N LEU A 12 -5.18 9.66 2.34
CA LEU A 12 -4.02 8.93 1.87
C LEU A 12 -2.91 9.92 1.52
N CYS A 13 -1.72 9.65 2.03
CA CYS A 13 -0.52 10.42 1.71
C CYS A 13 0.62 9.52 1.26
N VAL A 14 1.40 10.02 0.29
CA VAL A 14 2.65 9.41 -0.16
C VAL A 14 3.81 10.34 0.13
N TRP A 15 4.82 9.79 0.79
CA TRP A 15 6.08 10.47 1.12
C TRP A 15 7.20 9.96 0.24
N LYS A 16 7.97 10.88 -0.36
CA LYS A 16 9.22 10.56 -1.04
C LYS A 16 10.35 10.57 -0.01
N MET A 17 11.02 9.45 0.14
CA MET A 17 12.04 9.21 1.18
C MET A 17 13.42 9.77 0.76
N ASP A 18 13.58 11.08 0.72
CA ASP A 18 14.85 11.74 0.37
C ASP A 18 15.72 11.99 1.62
N GLU A 19 15.12 12.08 2.83
CA GLU A 19 15.81 12.39 4.09
C GLU A 19 16.64 11.22 4.62
N SER A 20 17.63 11.52 5.47
CA SER A 20 18.35 10.52 6.28
C SER A 20 17.47 10.02 7.46
N PRO A 21 17.81 8.87 8.08
CA PRO A 21 17.13 8.43 9.29
C PRO A 21 17.16 9.46 10.43
N GLU A 22 18.26 10.19 10.57
CA GLU A 22 18.45 11.22 11.60
C GLU A 22 17.54 12.43 11.34
N GLU A 23 17.43 12.85 10.08
CA GLU A 23 16.54 13.93 9.67
C GLU A 23 15.06 13.54 9.88
N LEU A 24 14.68 12.28 9.58
CA LEU A 24 13.33 11.78 9.84
C LEU A 24 13.03 11.71 11.34
N ALA A 25 13.97 11.22 12.15
CA ALA A 25 13.80 11.18 13.62
C ALA A 25 13.60 12.57 14.22
N ALA A 26 14.26 13.59 13.67
CA ALA A 26 14.10 14.98 14.11
C ALA A 26 12.73 15.59 13.75
N LEU A 27 11.91 14.93 12.92
CA LEU A 27 10.54 15.32 12.57
C LEU A 27 9.48 14.74 13.52
N LEU A 28 9.86 13.82 14.40
CA LEU A 28 8.99 13.24 15.44
C LEU A 28 9.01 14.13 16.68
N ASP A 29 7.88 14.31 17.33
CA ASP A 29 7.79 15.10 18.58
C ASP A 29 8.48 14.34 19.73
N ASP A 30 8.27 13.01 19.80
CA ASP A 30 8.96 12.12 20.74
C ASP A 30 9.49 10.86 20.04
N ALA A 31 10.70 10.93 19.52
CA ALA A 31 11.35 9.80 18.86
C ALA A 31 11.58 8.59 19.79
N SER A 32 11.58 8.78 21.11
CA SER A 32 11.78 7.70 22.09
C SER A 32 10.66 6.66 22.08
N LEU A 33 9.45 7.05 21.68
CA LEU A 33 8.30 6.15 21.52
C LEU A 33 8.54 5.01 20.53
N TYR A 34 9.47 5.20 19.60
CA TYR A 34 9.74 4.28 18.48
C TYR A 34 11.08 3.57 18.59
N GLU A 35 11.89 3.87 19.62
CA GLU A 35 13.25 3.35 19.76
C GLU A 35 13.30 1.83 19.80
N GLU A 36 12.44 1.19 20.59
CA GLU A 36 12.42 -0.27 20.73
C GLU A 36 12.14 -0.96 19.39
N GLU A 37 11.17 -0.48 18.62
CA GLU A 37 10.86 -1.01 17.29
C GLU A 37 12.01 -0.77 16.31
N LEU A 38 12.62 0.42 16.33
CA LEU A 38 13.72 0.79 15.45
C LEU A 38 15.01 0.03 15.73
N GLN A 39 15.31 -0.31 17.00
CA GLN A 39 16.49 -1.12 17.38
C GLN A 39 16.42 -2.54 16.81
N GLY A 40 15.24 -3.07 16.55
CA GLY A 40 15.04 -4.38 15.92
C GLY A 40 15.54 -4.45 14.47
N PHE A 41 15.72 -3.32 13.78
CA PHE A 41 16.14 -3.28 12.37
C PHE A 41 17.65 -3.06 12.20
N ARG A 42 18.33 -4.08 11.63
CA ARG A 42 19.76 -4.00 11.28
C ARG A 42 20.04 -3.20 10.01
N SER A 43 19.06 -3.10 9.12
CA SER A 43 19.15 -2.41 7.83
C SER A 43 18.76 -0.95 7.99
N GLU A 44 19.66 -0.03 7.60
CA GLU A 44 19.37 1.41 7.54
C GLU A 44 18.16 1.72 6.63
N ALA A 45 18.06 1.03 5.50
CA ALA A 45 16.90 1.17 4.60
C ALA A 45 15.58 0.85 5.31
N ARG A 46 15.53 -0.23 6.10
CA ARG A 46 14.34 -0.61 6.87
C ARG A 46 14.03 0.38 7.99
N ARG A 47 15.06 0.89 8.67
CA ARG A 47 14.88 1.96 9.67
C ARG A 47 14.32 3.22 9.04
N LYS A 48 14.81 3.60 7.86
CA LYS A 48 14.31 4.73 7.08
C LYS A 48 12.85 4.55 6.67
N GLU A 49 12.47 3.39 6.14
CA GLU A 49 11.08 3.04 5.81
C GLU A 49 10.15 3.19 7.02
N LYS A 50 10.55 2.65 8.17
CA LYS A 50 9.78 2.74 9.41
C LYS A 50 9.65 4.16 9.93
N LEU A 51 10.75 4.90 10.02
CA LEU A 51 10.76 6.30 10.44
C LEU A 51 9.87 7.15 9.54
N THR A 52 9.95 6.95 8.21
CA THR A 52 9.08 7.65 7.27
C THR A 52 7.61 7.35 7.54
N THR A 53 7.29 6.10 7.82
CA THR A 53 5.90 5.70 8.16
C THR A 53 5.41 6.42 9.41
N PHE A 54 6.20 6.46 10.49
CA PHE A 54 5.83 7.17 11.73
C PHE A 54 5.66 8.67 11.49
N VAL A 55 6.63 9.30 10.83
CA VAL A 55 6.56 10.74 10.51
C VAL A 55 5.32 11.06 9.68
N LEU A 56 5.01 10.23 8.67
CA LEU A 56 3.86 10.44 7.81
C LEU A 56 2.55 10.25 8.58
N LEU A 57 2.45 9.18 9.37
CA LEU A 57 1.29 8.88 10.22
C LEU A 57 1.02 10.00 11.22
N ASN A 58 2.06 10.45 11.95
CA ASN A 58 1.93 11.52 12.95
C ASN A 58 1.50 12.86 12.31
N LYS A 59 2.01 13.14 11.11
CA LYS A 59 1.55 14.31 10.34
C LYS A 59 0.08 14.23 9.94
N MET A 60 -0.41 13.06 9.57
CA MET A 60 -1.82 12.84 9.21
C MET A 60 -2.74 12.94 10.42
N LEU A 61 -2.32 12.40 11.57
CA LEU A 61 -3.10 12.42 12.81
C LEU A 61 -2.94 13.73 13.61
N GLY A 62 -1.86 14.47 13.39
CA GLY A 62 -1.54 15.70 14.13
C GLY A 62 -0.94 15.47 15.53
N HIS A 63 -0.55 14.24 15.85
CA HIS A 63 0.10 13.83 17.11
C HIS A 63 0.88 12.54 16.93
N ASP A 64 1.75 12.21 17.88
CA ASP A 64 2.46 10.94 17.91
C ASP A 64 1.51 9.78 18.21
N ALA A 65 1.50 8.79 17.32
CA ALA A 65 0.59 7.64 17.37
C ALA A 65 1.34 6.33 17.67
N ILE A 66 0.70 5.47 18.47
CA ILE A 66 1.18 4.11 18.70
C ILE A 66 0.66 3.22 17.56
N LEU A 67 1.59 2.62 16.82
CA LEU A 67 1.30 1.67 15.74
C LEU A 67 1.62 0.26 16.21
N LEU A 68 0.62 -0.61 16.21
CA LEU A 68 0.78 -2.02 16.55
C LEU A 68 0.42 -2.92 15.35
N HIS A 69 0.70 -4.22 15.48
CA HIS A 69 0.41 -5.19 14.44
C HIS A 69 -0.44 -6.34 15.03
N LYS A 70 -1.46 -6.75 14.27
CA LYS A 70 -2.28 -7.93 14.54
C LYS A 70 -1.43 -9.21 14.33
N GLU A 71 -1.95 -10.37 14.73
CA GLU A 71 -1.31 -11.66 14.41
C GLU A 71 -1.21 -11.94 12.90
N SER A 72 -2.08 -11.34 12.09
CA SER A 72 -2.01 -11.38 10.62
C SER A 72 -0.84 -10.56 10.05
N GLY A 73 -0.23 -9.68 10.85
CA GLY A 73 0.75 -8.69 10.43
C GLY A 73 0.13 -7.35 10.00
N ALA A 74 -1.20 -7.24 9.93
CA ALA A 74 -1.89 -6.01 9.58
C ALA A 74 -1.66 -4.93 10.68
N PRO A 75 -1.34 -3.68 10.29
CA PRO A 75 -1.17 -2.59 11.24
C PRO A 75 -2.52 -2.16 11.85
N TYR A 76 -2.49 -1.66 13.08
CA TYR A 76 -3.64 -1.03 13.71
C TYR A 76 -3.22 0.04 14.72
N LEU A 77 -4.13 0.95 15.01
CA LEU A 77 -3.95 2.08 15.93
C LEU A 77 -4.83 1.85 17.18
N PRO A 78 -4.26 1.44 18.34
CA PRO A 78 -5.05 1.01 19.48
C PRO A 78 -5.91 2.12 20.11
N ASN A 79 -5.51 3.38 19.96
CA ASN A 79 -6.15 4.53 20.59
C ASN A 79 -6.94 5.39 19.58
N GLU A 80 -7.02 4.97 18.30
CA GLU A 80 -7.68 5.71 17.24
C GLU A 80 -8.92 4.97 16.74
N SER A 81 -9.88 5.73 16.19
CA SER A 81 -11.06 5.17 15.53
C SER A 81 -10.82 4.82 14.06
N HIS A 82 -9.65 5.15 13.52
CA HIS A 82 -9.30 4.93 12.12
C HIS A 82 -8.74 3.53 11.92
N GLU A 83 -9.13 2.89 10.82
CA GLU A 83 -8.37 1.77 10.26
C GLU A 83 -7.21 2.34 9.46
N ILE A 84 -6.09 1.60 9.42
CA ILE A 84 -4.85 2.04 8.77
C ILE A 84 -4.35 0.99 7.78
N SER A 85 -3.81 1.46 6.67
CA SER A 85 -3.02 0.65 5.75
C SER A 85 -1.72 1.35 5.38
N ILE A 86 -0.65 0.56 5.31
CA ILE A 86 0.70 1.04 5.04
C ILE A 86 1.29 0.24 3.88
N SER A 87 1.98 0.91 2.99
CA SER A 87 2.82 0.29 1.98
C SER A 87 4.07 1.12 1.77
N HIS A 88 5.17 0.46 1.41
CA HIS A 88 6.42 1.13 1.08
C HIS A 88 7.13 0.39 -0.05
N THR A 89 7.80 1.14 -0.88
CA THR A 89 8.64 0.64 -1.95
C THR A 89 9.92 1.46 -2.03
N LYS A 90 10.81 1.16 -2.96
CA LYS A 90 12.06 1.90 -3.11
C LYS A 90 11.80 3.41 -3.29
N GLY A 91 12.19 4.21 -2.29
CA GLY A 91 12.10 5.67 -2.31
C GLY A 91 10.73 6.26 -1.94
N PHE A 92 9.72 5.44 -1.62
CA PHE A 92 8.38 5.92 -1.28
C PHE A 92 7.74 5.13 -0.14
N ALA A 93 6.97 5.83 0.70
CA ALA A 93 6.07 5.26 1.68
C ALA A 93 4.68 5.85 1.52
N ALA A 94 3.66 5.03 1.69
CA ALA A 94 2.25 5.42 1.63
C ALA A 94 1.54 5.01 2.92
N VAL A 95 0.74 5.91 3.47
CA VAL A 95 -0.16 5.66 4.59
C VAL A 95 -1.57 6.06 4.16
N ALA A 96 -2.53 5.21 4.43
CA ALA A 96 -3.94 5.47 4.24
C ALA A 96 -4.71 5.26 5.55
N LEU A 97 -5.60 6.20 5.89
CA LEU A 97 -6.49 6.15 7.04
C LEU A 97 -7.94 6.14 6.57
N SER A 98 -8.76 5.31 7.19
CA SER A 98 -10.21 5.32 6.92
C SER A 98 -10.88 6.55 7.53
N SER A 99 -12.03 6.94 7.01
CA SER A 99 -12.91 7.89 7.66
C SER A 99 -13.82 7.17 8.67
N GLY A 100 -13.28 6.86 9.86
CA GLY A 100 -14.00 6.10 10.89
C GLY A 100 -13.76 4.59 10.78
N LYS A 101 -14.81 3.77 10.93
CA LYS A 101 -14.72 2.28 10.97
C LYS A 101 -14.72 1.60 9.60
N GLY A 102 -14.60 2.36 8.50
CA GLY A 102 -14.52 1.81 7.15
C GLY A 102 -13.20 1.10 6.90
N ARG A 103 -13.20 0.10 6.01
CA ARG A 103 -11.96 -0.57 5.59
C ARG A 103 -11.12 0.32 4.69
N VAL A 104 -9.82 0.25 4.84
CA VAL A 104 -8.87 0.97 4.00
C VAL A 104 -7.70 0.06 3.63
N ALA A 105 -7.21 0.18 2.41
CA ALA A 105 -5.98 -0.48 1.99
C ALA A 105 -5.25 0.36 0.94
N VAL A 106 -3.94 0.27 0.94
CA VAL A 106 -3.07 0.90 -0.07
C VAL A 106 -1.90 -0.01 -0.41
N ASP A 107 -1.54 -0.02 -1.69
CA ASP A 107 -0.26 -0.58 -2.13
C ASP A 107 0.42 0.37 -3.11
N ILE A 108 1.76 0.47 -3.00
CA ILE A 108 2.61 1.32 -3.82
C ILE A 108 3.84 0.55 -4.27
N GLU A 109 4.14 0.64 -5.59
CA GLU A 109 5.31 0.02 -6.16
C GLU A 109 6.09 0.99 -7.05
N TYR A 110 7.43 1.04 -6.88
CA TYR A 110 8.27 1.83 -7.80
C TYR A 110 8.28 1.21 -9.19
N ARG A 111 8.41 2.05 -10.20
CA ARG A 111 8.43 1.61 -11.60
C ARG A 111 9.68 0.79 -11.87
N SER A 112 9.50 -0.49 -12.20
CA SER A 112 10.58 -1.42 -12.47
C SER A 112 10.13 -2.59 -13.34
N ASP A 113 11.01 -3.00 -14.25
CA ASP A 113 10.80 -4.18 -15.11
C ASP A 113 10.82 -5.51 -14.33
N ARG A 114 11.14 -5.49 -13.05
CA ARG A 114 11.11 -6.69 -12.18
C ARG A 114 9.73 -7.36 -12.13
N VAL A 115 8.67 -6.59 -12.33
CA VAL A 115 7.30 -7.10 -12.37
C VAL A 115 7.11 -8.18 -13.44
N TYR A 116 7.85 -8.12 -14.56
CA TYR A 116 7.84 -9.17 -15.58
C TYR A 116 8.25 -10.54 -15.03
N GLY A 117 9.30 -10.55 -14.22
CA GLY A 117 9.83 -11.79 -13.64
C GLY A 117 8.89 -12.50 -12.69
N ILE A 118 7.97 -11.76 -12.07
CA ILE A 118 7.05 -12.28 -11.07
C ILE A 118 5.60 -12.41 -11.55
N ARG A 119 5.25 -11.91 -12.76
CA ARG A 119 3.86 -11.89 -13.26
C ARG A 119 3.16 -13.26 -13.17
N HIS A 120 3.89 -14.35 -13.40
CA HIS A 120 3.37 -15.72 -13.30
C HIS A 120 3.01 -16.16 -11.88
N ARG A 121 3.33 -15.36 -10.85
CA ARG A 121 2.99 -15.64 -9.46
C ARG A 121 1.68 -15.00 -9.02
N PHE A 122 1.16 -14.05 -9.79
CA PHE A 122 -0.03 -13.31 -9.42
C PHE A 122 -1.07 -13.16 -10.53
N LEU A 123 -0.74 -13.37 -11.81
CA LEU A 123 -1.69 -13.30 -12.90
C LEU A 123 -2.07 -14.69 -13.42
N SER A 124 -3.37 -14.91 -13.62
CA SER A 124 -3.89 -16.03 -14.38
C SER A 124 -3.67 -15.82 -15.89
N SER A 125 -3.87 -16.87 -16.71
CA SER A 125 -3.80 -16.75 -18.15
C SER A 125 -4.83 -15.78 -18.75
N GLU A 126 -5.99 -15.69 -18.12
CA GLU A 126 -7.06 -14.76 -18.52
C GLU A 126 -6.68 -13.31 -18.21
N GLU A 127 -6.04 -13.08 -17.06
CA GLU A 127 -5.57 -11.74 -16.68
C GLU A 127 -4.39 -11.27 -17.55
N VAL A 128 -3.49 -12.16 -17.95
CA VAL A 128 -2.42 -11.85 -18.89
C VAL A 128 -2.98 -11.41 -20.26
N ALA A 129 -4.13 -11.93 -20.69
CA ALA A 129 -4.71 -11.65 -21.99
C ALA A 129 -5.18 -10.20 -22.18
N PHE A 130 -5.49 -9.47 -21.11
CA PHE A 130 -5.90 -8.06 -21.20
C PHE A 130 -4.77 -7.06 -20.95
N ILE A 131 -3.55 -7.51 -20.67
CA ILE A 131 -2.41 -6.60 -20.45
C ILE A 131 -2.07 -5.86 -21.76
N ASP A 132 -2.04 -4.53 -21.69
CA ASP A 132 -1.69 -3.68 -22.82
C ASP A 132 -0.19 -3.80 -23.14
N PRO A 133 0.19 -4.31 -24.33
CA PRO A 133 1.60 -4.49 -24.68
C PRO A 133 2.37 -3.18 -24.85
N MET A 134 1.69 -2.06 -25.10
CA MET A 134 2.35 -0.75 -25.23
C MET A 134 2.68 -0.12 -23.88
N ASN A 135 1.97 -0.52 -22.83
CA ASN A 135 2.12 0.00 -21.47
C ASN A 135 2.35 -1.14 -20.45
N GLU A 136 2.98 -2.23 -20.90
CA GLU A 136 3.00 -3.51 -20.19
C GLU A 136 3.51 -3.39 -18.75
N VAL A 137 4.65 -2.72 -18.50
CA VAL A 137 5.18 -2.54 -17.13
C VAL A 137 4.18 -1.86 -16.20
N SER A 138 3.63 -0.74 -16.65
CA SER A 138 2.69 0.04 -15.84
C SER A 138 1.38 -0.73 -15.59
N HIS A 139 0.87 -1.43 -16.61
CA HIS A 139 -0.35 -2.24 -16.48
C HIS A 139 -0.14 -3.44 -15.55
N LEU A 140 1.02 -4.11 -15.63
CA LEU A 140 1.41 -5.17 -14.71
C LEU A 140 1.55 -4.66 -13.26
N LEU A 141 2.11 -3.45 -13.06
CA LEU A 141 2.22 -2.84 -11.74
C LEU A 141 0.84 -2.48 -11.16
N ILE A 142 -0.10 -1.98 -11.98
CA ILE A 142 -1.48 -1.77 -11.53
C ILE A 142 -2.07 -3.09 -11.04
N CYS A 143 -1.93 -4.17 -11.81
CA CYS A 143 -2.46 -5.49 -11.45
C CYS A 143 -1.80 -6.05 -10.18
N TRP A 144 -0.48 -5.90 -10.02
CA TRP A 144 0.24 -6.33 -8.83
C TRP A 144 -0.26 -5.57 -7.58
N CYS A 145 -0.23 -4.23 -7.62
CA CYS A 145 -0.72 -3.39 -6.54
C CYS A 145 -2.20 -3.64 -6.23
N ALA A 146 -3.03 -3.93 -7.25
CA ALA A 146 -4.44 -4.25 -7.04
C ALA A 146 -4.63 -5.53 -6.22
N LYS A 147 -3.88 -6.60 -6.53
CA LYS A 147 -3.96 -7.85 -5.76
C LYS A 147 -3.38 -7.71 -4.35
N GLU A 148 -2.29 -6.96 -4.17
CA GLU A 148 -1.77 -6.61 -2.85
C GLU A 148 -2.76 -5.78 -2.04
N THR A 149 -3.41 -4.80 -2.67
CA THR A 149 -4.45 -3.99 -2.02
C THR A 149 -5.64 -4.86 -1.62
N LEU A 150 -6.13 -5.72 -2.53
CA LEU A 150 -7.21 -6.66 -2.24
C LEU A 150 -6.85 -7.62 -1.09
N TYR A 151 -5.63 -8.17 -1.10
CA TYR A 151 -5.12 -9.01 -0.02
C TYR A 151 -5.18 -8.31 1.34
N LYS A 152 -4.78 -7.03 1.39
CA LYS A 152 -4.86 -6.20 2.60
C LYS A 152 -6.31 -5.92 3.04
N VAL A 153 -7.22 -5.71 2.09
CA VAL A 153 -8.66 -5.46 2.37
C VAL A 153 -9.32 -6.67 3.02
N ILE A 154 -9.04 -7.87 2.50
CA ILE A 154 -9.70 -9.10 2.98
C ILE A 154 -9.10 -9.62 4.29
N ASP A 155 -7.84 -9.28 4.61
CA ASP A 155 -7.10 -9.68 5.83
C ASP A 155 -7.27 -11.18 6.19
N LEU A 156 -7.20 -12.06 5.18
CA LEU A 156 -7.34 -13.51 5.32
C LEU A 156 -6.00 -14.22 5.23
N ARG A 157 -5.88 -15.36 5.90
CA ARG A 157 -4.70 -16.24 5.81
C ARG A 157 -4.83 -17.22 4.62
N GLU A 158 -3.68 -17.75 4.17
CA GLU A 158 -3.59 -18.78 3.14
C GLU A 158 -4.27 -18.37 1.81
N VAL A 159 -4.03 -17.14 1.38
CA VAL A 159 -4.53 -16.61 0.11
C VAL A 159 -3.53 -16.88 -1.01
N ASP A 160 -3.98 -17.55 -2.06
CA ASP A 160 -3.23 -17.72 -3.31
C ASP A 160 -3.64 -16.62 -4.29
N PHE A 161 -2.68 -15.85 -4.79
CA PHE A 161 -2.92 -14.66 -5.63
C PHE A 161 -3.54 -14.99 -6.99
N ILE A 162 -3.33 -16.20 -7.51
CA ILE A 162 -3.90 -16.61 -8.79
C ILE A 162 -5.28 -17.23 -8.59
N ARG A 163 -5.42 -18.07 -7.54
CA ARG A 163 -6.64 -18.85 -7.33
C ARG A 163 -7.75 -18.07 -6.65
N HIS A 164 -7.37 -17.12 -5.77
CA HIS A 164 -8.32 -16.49 -4.87
C HIS A 164 -8.52 -15.00 -5.13
N LEU A 165 -7.57 -14.31 -5.79
CA LEU A 165 -7.66 -12.89 -6.07
C LEU A 165 -7.75 -12.66 -7.57
N HIS A 166 -8.79 -11.95 -8.00
CA HIS A 166 -9.10 -11.78 -9.41
C HIS A 166 -9.31 -10.33 -9.77
N ILE A 167 -8.96 -9.97 -11.00
CA ILE A 167 -9.11 -8.63 -11.56
C ILE A 167 -10.02 -8.74 -12.79
N ARG A 168 -11.10 -7.95 -12.83
CA ARG A 168 -11.92 -7.82 -14.05
C ARG A 168 -11.10 -7.13 -15.13
N PRO A 169 -11.22 -7.54 -16.40
CA PRO A 169 -10.54 -6.89 -17.52
C PRO A 169 -10.80 -5.39 -17.56
N PHE A 170 -9.75 -4.60 -17.71
CA PHE A 170 -9.82 -3.15 -17.85
C PHE A 170 -8.79 -2.64 -18.84
N PRO A 171 -9.06 -1.53 -19.55
CA PRO A 171 -8.05 -0.90 -20.43
C PRO A 171 -7.01 -0.15 -19.58
N TYR A 172 -5.77 -0.11 -20.07
CA TYR A 172 -4.74 0.71 -19.45
C TYR A 172 -5.15 2.19 -19.43
N ALA A 173 -4.88 2.84 -18.32
CA ALA A 173 -4.97 4.28 -18.13
C ALA A 173 -3.95 4.72 -17.06
N GLU A 174 -3.60 6.01 -17.04
CA GLU A 174 -2.71 6.56 -15.98
C GLU A 174 -3.43 6.72 -14.63
N LYS A 175 -4.75 6.78 -14.64
CA LYS A 175 -5.61 6.81 -13.44
C LYS A 175 -6.99 6.26 -13.76
N GLY A 176 -7.62 5.68 -12.76
CA GLY A 176 -8.96 5.12 -12.93
C GLY A 176 -9.42 4.29 -11.76
N GLU A 177 -10.43 3.50 -12.03
CA GLU A 177 -10.97 2.50 -11.11
C GLU A 177 -10.90 1.12 -11.76
N ILE A 178 -10.68 0.10 -10.94
CA ILE A 178 -10.69 -1.31 -11.34
C ILE A 178 -11.58 -2.09 -10.40
N GLU A 179 -12.27 -3.07 -10.95
CA GLU A 179 -13.06 -4.03 -10.18
C GLU A 179 -12.22 -5.28 -9.93
N VAL A 180 -12.12 -5.66 -8.65
CA VAL A 180 -11.45 -6.87 -8.21
C VAL A 180 -12.41 -7.69 -7.36
N TYR A 181 -12.18 -9.01 -7.29
CA TYR A 181 -12.99 -9.88 -6.46
C TYR A 181 -12.15 -11.01 -5.86
N GLU A 182 -12.62 -11.55 -4.74
CA GLU A 182 -12.00 -12.69 -4.08
C GLU A 182 -12.95 -13.90 -4.09
N THR A 183 -12.36 -15.09 -4.11
CA THR A 183 -13.05 -16.37 -4.09
C THR A 183 -12.55 -17.28 -2.96
N ARG A 184 -11.86 -16.69 -1.97
CA ARG A 184 -11.34 -17.41 -0.80
C ARG A 184 -12.43 -17.73 0.21
N THR A 185 -13.42 -16.85 0.31
CA THR A 185 -14.60 -17.03 1.16
C THR A 185 -15.70 -17.79 0.43
N GLU A 186 -16.71 -18.30 1.16
CA GLU A 186 -17.83 -19.04 0.57
C GLU A 186 -18.67 -18.19 -0.39
N THR A 187 -18.69 -16.88 -0.17
CA THR A 187 -19.40 -15.91 -1.02
C THR A 187 -18.39 -14.97 -1.65
N GLU A 188 -18.36 -14.93 -2.99
CA GLU A 188 -17.54 -13.98 -3.74
C GLU A 188 -17.81 -12.54 -3.27
N GLN A 189 -16.74 -11.81 -2.92
CA GLN A 189 -16.81 -10.40 -2.58
C GLN A 189 -16.08 -9.58 -3.64
N SER A 190 -16.76 -8.58 -4.17
CA SER A 190 -16.21 -7.64 -5.16
C SER A 190 -15.89 -6.29 -4.51
N PHE A 191 -14.80 -5.68 -4.97
CA PHE A 191 -14.31 -4.38 -4.49
C PHE A 191 -13.95 -3.50 -5.68
N ARG A 192 -14.13 -2.20 -5.51
CA ARG A 192 -13.70 -1.20 -6.49
C ARG A 192 -12.51 -0.44 -5.95
N LEU A 193 -11.37 -0.65 -6.58
CA LEU A 193 -10.11 0.00 -6.22
C LEU A 193 -9.85 1.18 -7.14
N LYS A 194 -9.19 2.21 -6.62
CA LYS A 194 -8.70 3.36 -7.41
C LYS A 194 -7.22 3.22 -7.63
N PHE A 195 -6.71 3.73 -8.74
CA PHE A 195 -5.29 3.71 -9.03
C PHE A 195 -4.79 4.99 -9.70
N GLN A 196 -3.49 5.25 -9.55
CA GLN A 196 -2.75 6.25 -10.29
C GLN A 196 -1.37 5.72 -10.66
N VAL A 197 -0.95 6.01 -11.89
CA VAL A 197 0.39 5.74 -12.41
C VAL A 197 1.14 7.06 -12.46
N HIS A 198 2.31 7.10 -11.83
CA HIS A 198 3.23 8.23 -11.86
C HIS A 198 4.53 7.80 -12.53
N ASP A 199 5.39 8.75 -12.90
CA ASP A 199 6.67 8.47 -13.59
C ASP A 199 7.54 7.47 -12.82
N GLN A 200 7.55 7.54 -11.47
CA GLN A 200 8.43 6.76 -10.62
C GLN A 200 7.73 5.62 -9.88
N TYR A 201 6.41 5.64 -9.73
CA TYR A 201 5.64 4.63 -8.98
C TYR A 201 4.22 4.46 -9.50
N THR A 202 3.63 3.34 -9.16
CA THR A 202 2.19 3.06 -9.30
C THR A 202 1.60 2.87 -7.90
N ILE A 203 0.41 3.40 -7.67
CA ILE A 203 -0.31 3.29 -6.40
C ILE A 203 -1.75 2.83 -6.66
N VAL A 204 -2.22 1.91 -5.82
CA VAL A 204 -3.60 1.41 -5.82
C VAL A 204 -4.13 1.50 -4.39
N TRP A 205 -5.38 1.91 -4.23
CA TRP A 205 -6.00 2.01 -2.91
C TRP A 205 -7.48 1.68 -2.92
N PHE A 206 -7.95 1.31 -1.75
CA PHE A 206 -9.35 1.11 -1.39
C PHE A 206 -9.67 1.95 -0.17
N GLY A 207 -10.92 2.47 -0.06
CA GLY A 207 -11.43 3.15 1.12
C GLY A 207 -12.94 3.29 1.06
N GLU A 208 -13.58 2.93 2.17
CA GLU A 208 -15.01 3.11 2.46
C GLU A 208 -15.25 4.34 3.32
#